data_d31c37d8ef6a3a0e17a1129a318a0f20
#
_entry.id   d31c37d8ef6a3a0e17a1129a318a0f20
#
_cell.length_a   1.000
_cell.length_b   1.000
_cell.length_c   1.000
_cell.angle_alpha   90.00
_cell.angle_beta   90.00
_cell.angle_gamma   90.00
#
_symmetry.space_group_name_H-M   'P 1'
#
loop_
_entity.id
_entity.type
_entity.pdbx_description
1 polymer ?
#
loop_
_entity_poly.entity_id
_entity_poly.type
_entity_poly.pdbx_seq_one_letter_code
_entity_poly.pdbx_strand_id
1 'polypeptide(L)'
;MKIVLVTGPAGFLGHHVIRQLNSNGIRPRVLLPPDLDDDLPKVKALKQQDVEIISGDIDSPAALQTACNGVDTVLHLHFEITLGGDSSARKALHEENVQGTRNLLDAAARARVSRVVISSSALAVGLHHEADTLDESADWEQYAFSLPYAESRRDAEQMALSQTGLNLPEVVVVSPSFTLGPHDWIGAPANRLVMAMTKPKFCLTAPIGFGVLDVRDYADGVIRAAKHGRPGQRYLLSSDNLTPHQLAHEVAKVVGNEPAKSFFSLRGWIVYPLVVLVELLSKLRGKSSPVTRDILELWGRYAWYDTSLARNELGWKPRPLQETLRDTIEWHKQNSARN
;
A
#
# COMPACT_ATOMS: atom_id res chain seq x y z
N MET A 1 1.11 20.72 11.32
CA MET A 1 0.07 19.71 11.66
C MET A 1 -0.22 19.82 13.15
N LYS A 2 -1.41 20.29 13.51
CA LYS A 2 -1.87 20.35 14.91
C LYS A 2 -2.96 19.32 15.15
N ILE A 3 -3.95 19.27 14.26
CA ILE A 3 -5.06 18.32 14.32
C ILE A 3 -5.08 17.53 13.00
N VAL A 4 -4.83 16.23 13.10
CA VAL A 4 -4.67 15.34 11.95
C VAL A 4 -5.79 14.33 11.90
N LEU A 5 -6.45 14.19 10.76
CA LEU A 5 -7.37 13.09 10.47
C LEU A 5 -6.63 11.99 9.72
N VAL A 6 -6.80 10.74 10.13
CA VAL A 6 -6.29 9.55 9.41
C VAL A 6 -7.48 8.68 9.00
N THR A 7 -7.60 8.36 7.71
CA THR A 7 -8.54 7.34 7.22
C THR A 7 -7.79 6.02 6.97
N GLY A 8 -8.48 4.88 7.04
CA GLY A 8 -7.86 3.56 6.97
C GLY A 8 -7.00 3.21 8.20
N PRO A 9 -7.39 3.62 9.43
CA PRO A 9 -6.55 3.56 10.63
C PRO A 9 -6.24 2.12 11.08
N ALA A 10 -7.16 1.18 10.83
CA ALA A 10 -7.01 -0.22 11.22
C ALA A 10 -6.24 -1.07 10.19
N GLY A 11 -5.83 -0.46 9.08
CA GLY A 11 -4.98 -1.11 8.08
C GLY A 11 -3.51 -1.21 8.51
N PHE A 12 -2.74 -2.02 7.79
CA PHE A 12 -1.30 -2.20 8.05
C PHE A 12 -0.54 -0.86 7.99
N LEU A 13 -0.79 -0.06 6.97
CA LEU A 13 -0.15 1.25 6.78
C LEU A 13 -0.62 2.27 7.84
N GLY A 14 -1.94 2.33 8.07
CA GLY A 14 -2.55 3.27 9.02
C GLY A 14 -2.05 3.08 10.45
N HIS A 15 -1.91 1.82 10.88
CA HIS A 15 -1.38 1.50 12.21
C HIS A 15 0.00 2.15 12.46
N HIS A 16 0.91 2.06 11.51
CA HIS A 16 2.26 2.62 11.65
C HIS A 16 2.30 4.14 11.56
N VAL A 17 1.46 4.73 10.70
CA VAL A 17 1.34 6.20 10.63
C VAL A 17 0.83 6.76 11.96
N ILE A 18 -0.18 6.13 12.56
CA ILE A 18 -0.71 6.55 13.87
C ILE A 18 0.36 6.41 14.97
N ARG A 19 1.07 5.28 15.01
CA ARG A 19 2.19 5.10 15.97
C ARG A 19 3.21 6.21 15.87
N GLN A 20 3.57 6.60 14.66
CA GLN A 20 4.57 7.65 14.45
C GLN A 20 4.02 9.04 14.76
N LEU A 21 2.72 9.31 14.51
CA LEU A 21 2.08 10.54 14.97
C LEU A 21 2.11 10.63 16.49
N ASN A 22 1.71 9.56 17.20
CA ASN A 22 1.75 9.49 18.64
C ASN A 22 3.15 9.68 19.22
N SER A 23 4.19 9.07 18.60
CA SER A 23 5.59 9.26 19.02
C SER A 23 6.09 10.70 18.84
N ASN A 24 5.45 11.45 17.93
CA ASN A 24 5.68 12.89 17.73
C ASN A 24 4.79 13.79 18.60
N GLY A 25 4.06 13.22 19.56
CA GLY A 25 3.15 13.96 20.46
C GLY A 25 1.86 14.44 19.80
N ILE A 26 1.49 13.85 18.64
CA ILE A 26 0.25 14.18 17.93
C ILE A 26 -0.76 13.06 18.18
N ARG A 27 -1.89 13.40 18.81
CA ARG A 27 -3.04 12.50 18.92
C ARG A 27 -3.92 12.67 17.69
N PRO A 28 -3.95 11.71 16.74
CA PRO A 28 -4.75 11.85 15.55
C PRO A 28 -6.22 11.53 15.82
N ARG A 29 -7.09 12.17 15.05
CA ARG A 29 -8.46 11.73 14.83
C ARG A 29 -8.44 10.63 13.78
N VAL A 30 -9.29 9.61 13.92
CA VAL A 30 -9.39 8.50 12.99
C VAL A 30 -10.84 8.25 12.59
N LEU A 31 -11.08 7.99 11.31
CA LEU A 31 -12.38 7.54 10.81
C LEU A 31 -12.40 6.01 10.80
N LEU A 32 -13.33 5.41 11.55
CA LEU A 32 -13.45 3.96 11.70
C LEU A 32 -14.88 3.51 11.36
N PRO A 33 -15.07 2.56 10.44
CA PRO A 33 -16.37 2.02 10.11
C PRO A 33 -17.09 1.47 11.35
N PRO A 34 -18.40 1.76 11.53
CA PRO A 34 -19.14 1.37 12.73
C PRO A 34 -19.32 -0.14 12.87
N ASP A 35 -19.37 -0.86 11.74
CA ASP A 35 -19.62 -2.31 11.69
C ASP A 35 -18.35 -3.14 11.80
N LEU A 36 -17.20 -2.50 12.03
CA LEU A 36 -15.95 -3.21 12.17
C LEU A 36 -15.88 -3.89 13.54
N ASP A 37 -15.78 -5.22 13.52
CA ASP A 37 -15.74 -6.05 14.74
C ASP A 37 -14.58 -5.64 15.66
N ASP A 38 -14.93 -5.26 16.88
CA ASP A 38 -14.01 -4.82 17.93
C ASP A 38 -13.04 -5.91 18.37
N ASP A 39 -13.38 -7.18 18.18
CA ASP A 39 -12.54 -8.31 18.54
C ASP A 39 -11.42 -8.60 17.52
N LEU A 40 -11.48 -8.01 16.36
CA LEU A 40 -10.40 -8.15 15.37
C LEU A 40 -9.06 -7.64 15.92
N PRO A 41 -7.96 -8.40 15.75
CA PRO A 41 -6.64 -8.01 16.25
C PRO A 41 -6.20 -6.61 15.79
N LYS A 42 -6.53 -6.24 14.54
CA LYS A 42 -6.25 -4.91 13.97
C LYS A 42 -6.99 -3.78 14.69
N VAL A 43 -8.23 -4.02 15.13
CA VAL A 43 -9.04 -3.02 15.84
C VAL A 43 -8.58 -2.91 17.30
N LYS A 44 -8.29 -4.04 17.96
CA LYS A 44 -7.68 -4.04 19.29
C LYS A 44 -6.36 -3.29 19.33
N ALA A 45 -5.51 -3.52 18.33
CA ALA A 45 -4.23 -2.82 18.20
C ALA A 45 -4.40 -1.31 17.97
N LEU A 46 -5.41 -0.89 17.21
CA LEU A 46 -5.75 0.52 17.03
C LEU A 46 -6.24 1.16 18.34
N LYS A 47 -7.16 0.49 19.05
CA LYS A 47 -7.71 1.01 20.33
C LYS A 47 -6.70 1.12 21.47
N GLN A 48 -5.53 0.48 21.33
CA GLN A 48 -4.40 0.62 22.27
C GLN A 48 -3.56 1.87 21.98
N GLN A 49 -3.79 2.55 20.85
CA GLN A 49 -3.11 3.80 20.52
C GLN A 49 -3.89 5.01 21.02
N ASP A 50 -3.20 6.12 21.24
CA ASP A 50 -3.84 7.37 21.62
C ASP A 50 -4.47 8.03 20.40
N VAL A 51 -5.79 7.82 20.20
CA VAL A 51 -6.56 8.31 19.06
C VAL A 51 -7.91 8.89 19.50
N GLU A 52 -8.45 9.80 18.70
CA GLU A 52 -9.85 10.24 18.76
C GLU A 52 -10.63 9.49 17.66
N ILE A 53 -11.55 8.60 18.04
CA ILE A 53 -12.31 7.79 17.07
C ILE A 53 -13.59 8.52 16.68
N ILE A 54 -13.77 8.75 15.38
CA ILE A 54 -15.05 9.14 14.76
C ILE A 54 -15.62 7.90 14.06
N SER A 55 -16.82 7.51 14.47
CA SER A 55 -17.52 6.40 13.85
C SER A 55 -18.14 6.83 12.52
N GLY A 56 -17.80 6.12 11.45
CA GLY A 56 -18.33 6.40 10.12
C GLY A 56 -17.49 5.79 9.02
N ASP A 57 -18.05 5.80 7.81
CA ASP A 57 -17.42 5.27 6.61
C ASP A 57 -17.04 6.38 5.62
N ILE A 58 -16.16 6.04 4.68
CA ILE A 58 -15.72 6.93 3.59
C ILE A 58 -16.87 7.28 2.63
N ASP A 59 -17.91 6.48 2.59
CA ASP A 59 -19.11 6.70 1.79
C ASP A 59 -20.16 7.58 2.50
N SER A 60 -19.93 7.94 3.77
CA SER A 60 -20.84 8.78 4.53
C SER A 60 -20.42 10.26 4.52
N PRO A 61 -21.08 11.14 3.74
CA PRO A 61 -20.75 12.58 3.73
C PRO A 61 -20.88 13.24 5.11
N ALA A 62 -21.84 12.81 5.93
CA ALA A 62 -22.05 13.35 7.26
C ALA A 62 -20.93 12.96 8.22
N ALA A 63 -20.46 11.69 8.17
CA ALA A 63 -19.34 11.22 8.97
C ALA A 63 -18.04 11.93 8.55
N LEU A 64 -17.79 12.05 7.25
CA LEU A 64 -16.64 12.76 6.71
C LEU A 64 -16.63 14.23 7.12
N GLN A 65 -17.79 14.92 7.07
CA GLN A 65 -17.90 16.30 7.50
C GLN A 65 -17.58 16.45 8.99
N THR A 66 -18.06 15.53 9.83
CA THR A 66 -17.74 15.50 11.26
C THR A 66 -16.26 15.23 11.48
N ALA A 67 -15.70 14.26 10.77
CA ALA A 67 -14.30 13.89 10.89
C ALA A 67 -13.34 15.01 10.47
N CYS A 68 -13.67 15.77 9.42
CA CYS A 68 -12.86 16.87 8.91
C CYS A 68 -13.01 18.17 9.71
N ASN A 69 -14.04 18.30 10.56
CA ASN A 69 -14.31 19.56 11.27
C ASN A 69 -13.15 19.95 12.20
N GLY A 70 -12.56 21.12 11.98
CA GLY A 70 -11.42 21.65 12.75
C GLY A 70 -10.08 20.96 12.48
N VAL A 71 -10.00 20.07 11.51
CA VAL A 71 -8.77 19.39 11.09
C VAL A 71 -7.94 20.30 10.19
N ASP A 72 -6.64 20.36 10.40
CA ASP A 72 -5.73 21.08 9.52
C ASP A 72 -5.11 20.21 8.41
N THR A 73 -4.92 18.91 8.68
CA THR A 73 -4.27 17.98 7.75
C THR A 73 -4.99 16.63 7.74
N VAL A 74 -5.26 16.12 6.56
CA VAL A 74 -5.80 14.76 6.37
C VAL A 74 -4.72 13.85 5.78
N LEU A 75 -4.55 12.67 6.37
CA LEU A 75 -3.77 11.55 5.83
C LEU A 75 -4.76 10.48 5.34
N HIS A 76 -5.01 10.48 4.04
CA HIS A 76 -5.94 9.54 3.41
C HIS A 76 -5.24 8.25 3.04
N LEU A 77 -5.32 7.25 3.93
CA LEU A 77 -4.66 5.95 3.80
C LEU A 77 -5.65 4.82 3.52
N HIS A 78 -6.95 5.14 3.46
CA HIS A 78 -8.00 4.18 3.11
C HIS A 78 -7.96 3.87 1.63
N PHE A 79 -7.91 2.58 1.31
CA PHE A 79 -8.11 2.05 -0.04
C PHE A 79 -8.38 0.54 0.03
N GLU A 80 -9.15 0.05 -0.92
CA GLU A 80 -9.38 -1.36 -1.10
C GLU A 80 -8.36 -1.99 -2.07
N ILE A 81 -7.96 -3.22 -1.77
CA ILE A 81 -7.09 -4.03 -2.62
C ILE A 81 -7.86 -5.31 -2.96
N THR A 82 -8.29 -5.42 -4.21
CA THR A 82 -8.83 -6.65 -4.74
C THR A 82 -8.01 -7.05 -5.96
N LEU A 83 -7.34 -8.19 -5.88
CA LEU A 83 -6.63 -8.78 -7.00
C LEU A 83 -7.55 -9.85 -7.62
N GLY A 84 -8.01 -9.61 -8.83
CA GLY A 84 -8.98 -10.45 -9.52
C GLY A 84 -10.44 -10.07 -9.20
N GLY A 85 -11.34 -10.96 -9.57
CA GLY A 85 -12.78 -10.74 -9.45
C GLY A 85 -13.47 -10.54 -10.79
N ASP A 86 -14.80 -10.58 -10.76
CA ASP A 86 -15.64 -10.31 -11.93
C ASP A 86 -15.78 -8.79 -12.16
N SER A 87 -16.52 -8.41 -13.20
CA SER A 87 -16.75 -7.01 -13.56
C SER A 87 -17.41 -6.20 -12.43
N SER A 88 -18.25 -6.84 -11.61
CA SER A 88 -18.90 -6.19 -10.47
C SER A 88 -17.91 -5.86 -9.36
N ALA A 89 -17.02 -6.81 -9.02
CA ALA A 89 -15.97 -6.61 -8.02
C ALA A 89 -14.99 -5.53 -8.47
N ARG A 90 -14.61 -5.50 -9.74
CA ARG A 90 -13.75 -4.47 -10.32
C ARG A 90 -14.40 -3.08 -10.27
N LYS A 91 -15.68 -3.00 -10.58
CA LYS A 91 -16.44 -1.76 -10.50
C LYS A 91 -16.54 -1.25 -9.07
N ALA A 92 -16.88 -2.12 -8.11
CA ALA A 92 -16.93 -1.78 -6.69
C ALA A 92 -15.58 -1.27 -6.17
N LEU A 93 -14.47 -1.94 -6.53
CA LEU A 93 -13.12 -1.51 -6.20
C LEU A 93 -12.82 -0.09 -6.72
N HIS A 94 -13.18 0.17 -7.98
CA HIS A 94 -12.93 1.47 -8.59
C HIS A 94 -13.81 2.55 -7.94
N GLU A 95 -15.10 2.28 -7.73
CA GLU A 95 -16.01 3.19 -7.04
C GLU A 95 -15.51 3.54 -5.64
N GLU A 96 -15.12 2.56 -4.84
CA GLU A 96 -14.62 2.78 -3.49
C GLU A 96 -13.34 3.63 -3.49
N ASN A 97 -12.35 3.27 -4.30
CA ASN A 97 -11.08 4.00 -4.33
C ASN A 97 -11.22 5.42 -4.89
N VAL A 98 -11.99 5.61 -5.96
CA VAL A 98 -12.11 6.92 -6.63
C VAL A 98 -13.18 7.78 -5.96
N GLN A 99 -14.39 7.24 -5.74
CA GLN A 99 -15.47 8.01 -5.15
C GLN A 99 -15.23 8.29 -3.66
N GLY A 100 -14.68 7.32 -2.93
CA GLY A 100 -14.29 7.53 -1.53
C GLY A 100 -13.26 8.65 -1.38
N THR A 101 -12.25 8.70 -2.25
CA THR A 101 -11.27 9.79 -2.30
C THR A 101 -11.94 11.12 -2.63
N ARG A 102 -12.87 11.16 -3.59
CA ARG A 102 -13.65 12.36 -3.95
C ARG A 102 -14.47 12.87 -2.76
N ASN A 103 -15.23 11.99 -2.12
CA ASN A 103 -16.06 12.33 -0.97
C ASN A 103 -15.25 12.97 0.15
N LEU A 104 -14.05 12.43 0.41
CA LEU A 104 -13.14 12.98 1.40
C LEU A 104 -12.63 14.36 1.00
N LEU A 105 -12.20 14.56 -0.24
CA LEU A 105 -11.72 15.86 -0.72
C LEU A 105 -12.83 16.93 -0.66
N ASP A 106 -14.05 16.58 -1.00
CA ASP A 106 -15.21 17.47 -0.88
C ASP A 106 -15.48 17.86 0.58
N ALA A 107 -15.39 16.90 1.50
CA ALA A 107 -15.57 17.18 2.93
C ALA A 107 -14.40 18.02 3.49
N ALA A 108 -13.18 17.73 3.07
CA ALA A 108 -11.98 18.49 3.45
C ALA A 108 -12.07 19.95 2.97
N ALA A 109 -12.53 20.17 1.74
CA ALA A 109 -12.73 21.51 1.19
C ALA A 109 -13.80 22.29 1.99
N ARG A 110 -14.96 21.68 2.26
CA ARG A 110 -16.02 22.29 3.07
C ARG A 110 -15.56 22.62 4.49
N ALA A 111 -14.71 21.78 5.08
CA ALA A 111 -14.13 21.98 6.41
C ALA A 111 -12.93 22.93 6.41
N ARG A 112 -12.49 23.41 5.24
CA ARG A 112 -11.29 24.25 5.06
C ARG A 112 -10.01 23.60 5.57
N VAL A 113 -9.88 22.28 5.36
CA VAL A 113 -8.63 21.56 5.60
C VAL A 113 -7.54 22.17 4.73
N SER A 114 -6.38 22.43 5.31
CA SER A 114 -5.29 23.08 4.59
C SER A 114 -4.58 22.13 3.64
N ARG A 115 -4.41 20.85 4.05
CA ARG A 115 -3.62 19.86 3.29
C ARG A 115 -4.21 18.45 3.38
N VAL A 116 -4.18 17.74 2.27
CA VAL A 116 -4.52 16.33 2.17
C VAL A 116 -3.35 15.56 1.59
N VAL A 117 -2.83 14.56 2.30
CA VAL A 117 -1.86 13.61 1.78
C VAL A 117 -2.60 12.33 1.43
N ILE A 118 -2.50 11.91 0.18
CA ILE A 118 -3.17 10.71 -0.33
C ILE A 118 -2.14 9.60 -0.49
N SER A 119 -2.39 8.46 0.15
CA SER A 119 -1.67 7.23 -0.16
C SER A 119 -2.19 6.67 -1.48
N SER A 120 -1.34 6.63 -2.50
CA SER A 120 -1.59 5.95 -3.76
C SER A 120 -0.86 4.59 -3.78
N SER A 121 -0.33 4.20 -4.90
CA SER A 121 0.50 3.01 -5.10
C SER A 121 1.57 3.31 -6.14
N ALA A 122 2.78 2.79 -5.95
CA ALA A 122 3.80 2.89 -6.98
C ALA A 122 3.37 2.20 -8.30
N LEU A 123 2.48 1.21 -8.23
CA LEU A 123 1.89 0.60 -9.43
C LEU A 123 1.04 1.59 -10.26
N ALA A 124 0.56 2.68 -9.68
CA ALA A 124 -0.15 3.72 -10.43
C ALA A 124 0.76 4.53 -11.38
N VAL A 125 2.07 4.37 -11.27
CA VAL A 125 3.06 4.97 -12.20
C VAL A 125 3.27 4.09 -13.43
N GLY A 126 3.12 2.77 -13.27
CA GLY A 126 3.32 1.80 -14.34
C GLY A 126 4.38 0.75 -14.01
N LEU A 127 4.70 -0.08 -15.00
CA LEU A 127 5.69 -1.13 -14.94
C LEU A 127 6.65 -1.04 -16.12
N HIS A 128 7.96 -1.05 -15.86
CA HIS A 128 8.94 -1.07 -16.92
C HIS A 128 9.03 -2.45 -17.58
N HIS A 129 9.26 -2.50 -18.90
CA HIS A 129 9.41 -3.74 -19.65
C HIS A 129 10.81 -4.35 -19.51
N GLU A 130 11.76 -3.58 -19.07
CA GLU A 130 13.14 -3.97 -18.84
C GLU A 130 13.50 -3.77 -17.36
N ALA A 131 14.67 -4.29 -16.94
CA ALA A 131 15.17 -4.12 -15.58
C ALA A 131 15.71 -2.71 -15.35
N ASP A 132 14.81 -1.73 -15.45
CA ASP A 132 15.10 -0.30 -15.26
C ASP A 132 14.04 0.34 -14.35
N THR A 133 14.32 1.55 -13.87
CA THR A 133 13.49 2.26 -12.89
C THR A 133 12.58 3.28 -13.56
N LEU A 134 11.37 3.44 -12.99
CA LEU A 134 10.46 4.53 -13.27
C LEU A 134 10.53 5.56 -12.15
N ASP A 135 10.38 6.82 -12.50
CA ASP A 135 10.24 7.92 -11.56
C ASP A 135 8.83 8.56 -11.64
N GLU A 136 8.63 9.64 -10.91
CA GLU A 136 7.35 10.35 -10.85
C GLU A 136 6.89 10.97 -12.18
N SER A 137 7.79 11.11 -13.16
CA SER A 137 7.51 11.67 -14.48
C SER A 137 7.10 10.62 -15.53
N ALA A 138 7.11 9.33 -15.18
CA ALA A 138 6.81 8.25 -16.11
C ALA A 138 5.42 8.40 -16.72
N ASP A 139 5.36 8.22 -18.05
CA ASP A 139 4.13 8.27 -18.81
C ASP A 139 3.37 6.94 -18.70
N TRP A 140 2.18 6.99 -18.10
CA TRP A 140 1.33 5.80 -17.96
C TRP A 140 1.05 5.11 -19.29
N GLU A 141 0.80 5.86 -20.36
CA GLU A 141 0.46 5.26 -21.67
C GLU A 141 1.59 4.38 -22.22
N GLN A 142 2.83 4.70 -21.86
CA GLN A 142 3.99 3.91 -22.23
C GLN A 142 4.17 2.64 -21.35
N TYR A 143 3.83 2.74 -20.06
CA TYR A 143 4.11 1.71 -19.05
C TYR A 143 2.84 1.08 -18.47
N ALA A 144 1.69 1.30 -19.11
CA ALA A 144 0.40 0.78 -18.68
C ALA A 144 0.33 -0.75 -18.67
N PHE A 145 -0.48 -1.26 -17.80
CA PHE A 145 -0.82 -2.67 -17.71
C PHE A 145 -2.23 -2.80 -17.11
N SER A 146 -2.89 -3.93 -17.39
CA SER A 146 -4.27 -4.12 -16.94
C SER A 146 -4.33 -4.77 -15.57
N LEU A 147 -4.33 -3.94 -14.55
CA LEU A 147 -4.57 -4.37 -13.18
C LEU A 147 -5.57 -3.40 -12.52
N PRO A 148 -6.83 -3.83 -12.26
CA PRO A 148 -7.90 -2.96 -11.77
C PRO A 148 -7.53 -2.16 -10.52
N TYR A 149 -6.73 -2.75 -9.64
CA TYR A 149 -6.20 -2.05 -8.47
C TYR A 149 -5.31 -0.86 -8.88
N ALA A 150 -4.35 -1.06 -9.76
CA ALA A 150 -3.43 -0.01 -10.19
C ALA A 150 -4.15 1.11 -10.94
N GLU A 151 -5.10 0.73 -11.82
CA GLU A 151 -5.95 1.65 -12.57
C GLU A 151 -6.79 2.51 -11.61
N SER A 152 -7.47 1.90 -10.62
CA SER A 152 -8.26 2.64 -9.64
C SER A 152 -7.43 3.60 -8.78
N ARG A 153 -6.19 3.22 -8.44
CA ARG A 153 -5.27 4.10 -7.68
C ARG A 153 -4.81 5.27 -8.53
N ARG A 154 -4.46 5.01 -9.80
CA ARG A 154 -4.11 6.06 -10.76
C ARG A 154 -5.26 7.05 -10.96
N ASP A 155 -6.48 6.56 -11.19
CA ASP A 155 -7.63 7.41 -11.44
C ASP A 155 -8.00 8.27 -10.22
N ALA A 156 -7.96 7.69 -9.01
CA ALA A 156 -8.14 8.43 -7.77
C ALA A 156 -7.08 9.51 -7.58
N GLU A 157 -5.83 9.19 -7.87
CA GLU A 157 -4.71 10.11 -7.80
C GLU A 157 -4.82 11.26 -8.80
N GLN A 158 -5.08 10.95 -10.07
CA GLN A 158 -5.25 11.98 -11.11
C GLN A 158 -6.42 12.91 -10.81
N MET A 159 -7.55 12.34 -10.37
CA MET A 159 -8.71 13.12 -9.94
C MET A 159 -8.33 14.06 -8.79
N ALA A 160 -7.60 13.57 -7.80
CA ALA A 160 -7.20 14.37 -6.65
C ALA A 160 -6.20 15.48 -7.03
N LEU A 161 -5.19 15.17 -7.85
CA LEU A 161 -4.20 16.14 -8.31
C LEU A 161 -4.80 17.20 -9.26
N SER A 162 -5.90 16.89 -9.95
CA SER A 162 -6.62 17.85 -10.80
C SER A 162 -7.46 18.86 -10.00
N GLN A 163 -7.72 18.59 -8.72
CA GLN A 163 -8.47 19.52 -7.86
C GLN A 163 -7.52 20.62 -7.34
N THR A 164 -7.41 21.69 -8.11
CA THR A 164 -6.63 22.89 -7.76
C THR A 164 -7.53 24.11 -7.76
N GLY A 165 -7.38 25.04 -6.81
CA GLY A 165 -8.13 26.27 -6.78
C GLY A 165 -8.17 26.94 -5.42
N LEU A 166 -8.72 28.16 -5.39
CA LEU A 166 -8.94 28.90 -4.15
C LEU A 166 -9.94 28.14 -3.26
N ASN A 167 -9.59 27.98 -1.99
CA ASN A 167 -10.38 27.26 -0.97
C ASN A 167 -10.40 25.72 -1.12
N LEU A 168 -9.58 25.13 -1.99
CA LEU A 168 -9.35 23.68 -2.01
C LEU A 168 -8.11 23.36 -1.17
N PRO A 169 -8.04 22.14 -0.57
CA PRO A 169 -6.86 21.72 0.15
C PRO A 169 -5.67 21.54 -0.78
N GLU A 170 -4.47 21.77 -0.29
CA GLU A 170 -3.26 21.35 -0.97
C GLU A 170 -3.19 19.83 -0.99
N VAL A 171 -3.13 19.24 -2.17
CA VAL A 171 -3.02 17.77 -2.33
C VAL A 171 -1.58 17.38 -2.57
N VAL A 172 -1.09 16.39 -1.82
CA VAL A 172 0.20 15.72 -2.01
C VAL A 172 -0.06 14.22 -2.09
N VAL A 173 0.62 13.53 -3.01
CA VAL A 173 0.46 12.08 -3.18
C VAL A 173 1.73 11.37 -2.73
N VAL A 174 1.55 10.24 -2.03
CA VAL A 174 2.62 9.32 -1.62
C VAL A 174 2.31 7.94 -2.20
N SER A 175 3.23 7.40 -2.98
CA SER A 175 3.04 6.16 -3.73
C SER A 175 4.03 5.09 -3.24
N PRO A 176 3.63 4.25 -2.25
CA PRO A 176 4.49 3.19 -1.73
C PRO A 176 4.61 2.03 -2.71
N SER A 177 5.79 1.41 -2.73
CA SER A 177 6.04 0.12 -3.34
C SER A 177 5.57 -1.04 -2.44
N PHE A 178 6.03 -2.26 -2.71
CA PHE A 178 5.65 -3.48 -2.00
C PHE A 178 6.08 -3.43 -0.52
N THR A 179 5.14 -3.14 0.37
CA THR A 179 5.41 -2.75 1.75
C THR A 179 5.50 -3.96 2.68
N LEU A 180 6.62 -4.05 3.41
CA LEU A 180 6.97 -5.08 4.39
C LEU A 180 7.03 -4.50 5.81
N GLY A 181 6.91 -5.33 6.82
CA GLY A 181 7.17 -4.90 8.20
C GLY A 181 6.39 -5.67 9.26
N PRO A 182 6.68 -5.39 10.53
CA PRO A 182 5.97 -5.93 11.68
C PRO A 182 4.56 -5.33 11.84
N HIS A 183 3.77 -5.86 12.77
CA HIS A 183 2.39 -5.44 13.08
C HIS A 183 1.42 -5.54 11.88
N ASP A 184 1.61 -6.54 11.03
CA ASP A 184 0.73 -6.86 9.93
C ASP A 184 -0.40 -7.81 10.41
N TRP A 185 -1.45 -7.23 10.94
CA TRP A 185 -2.63 -7.96 11.43
C TRP A 185 -3.56 -8.46 10.32
N ILE A 186 -3.32 -8.01 9.07
CA ILE A 186 -4.17 -8.34 7.92
C ILE A 186 -3.56 -9.39 6.99
N GLY A 187 -2.28 -9.73 7.16
CA GLY A 187 -1.56 -10.66 6.31
C GLY A 187 -1.29 -10.09 4.92
N ALA A 188 -0.62 -8.95 4.85
CA ALA A 188 -0.28 -8.30 3.59
C ALA A 188 0.47 -9.24 2.63
N PRO A 189 0.20 -9.18 1.31
CA PRO A 189 0.80 -10.07 0.32
C PRO A 189 2.33 -10.10 0.38
N ALA A 190 2.95 -8.94 0.63
CA ALA A 190 4.39 -8.79 0.76
C ALA A 190 4.97 -9.62 1.91
N ASN A 191 4.37 -9.49 3.09
CA ASN A 191 4.80 -10.22 4.28
C ASN A 191 4.59 -11.73 4.12
N ARG A 192 3.46 -12.14 3.51
CA ARG A 192 3.22 -13.56 3.19
C ARG A 192 4.27 -14.13 2.25
N LEU A 193 4.70 -13.37 1.25
CA LEU A 193 5.78 -13.77 0.34
C LEU A 193 7.09 -13.98 1.10
N VAL A 194 7.51 -13.02 1.93
CA VAL A 194 8.72 -13.13 2.76
C VAL A 194 8.64 -14.33 3.68
N MET A 195 7.50 -14.55 4.36
CA MET A 195 7.34 -15.71 5.25
C MET A 195 7.39 -17.04 4.49
N ALA A 196 6.86 -17.12 3.29
CA ALA A 196 6.98 -18.29 2.44
C ALA A 196 8.45 -18.59 2.09
N MET A 197 9.25 -17.54 1.88
CA MET A 197 10.69 -17.65 1.58
C MET A 197 11.55 -18.06 2.78
N THR A 198 11.04 -18.04 4.02
CA THR A 198 11.80 -18.51 5.21
C THR A 198 11.95 -20.03 5.28
N LYS A 199 11.17 -20.82 4.52
CA LYS A 199 11.15 -22.29 4.55
C LYS A 199 11.31 -22.87 3.14
N PRO A 200 12.39 -22.58 2.40
CA PRO A 200 12.46 -23.00 1.03
C PRO A 200 12.91 -24.46 0.91
N LYS A 201 12.09 -25.29 0.26
CA LYS A 201 12.60 -26.49 -0.46
C LYS A 201 12.80 -26.16 -1.95
N PHE A 202 11.92 -25.33 -2.50
CA PHE A 202 11.99 -24.82 -3.87
C PHE A 202 11.42 -23.41 -3.90
N CYS A 203 12.05 -22.51 -4.61
CA CYS A 203 11.49 -21.19 -4.90
C CYS A 203 11.12 -21.13 -6.39
N LEU A 204 9.83 -21.04 -6.68
CA LEU A 204 9.35 -20.71 -8.01
C LEU A 204 9.50 -19.20 -8.19
N THR A 205 10.34 -18.80 -9.13
CA THR A 205 10.52 -17.38 -9.45
C THR A 205 9.78 -17.00 -10.71
N ALA A 206 9.20 -15.82 -10.71
CA ALA A 206 8.72 -15.17 -11.90
C ALA A 206 9.81 -14.21 -12.42
N PRO A 207 9.92 -13.96 -13.74
CA PRO A 207 10.77 -12.92 -14.29
C PRO A 207 10.12 -11.55 -14.05
N ILE A 208 10.06 -11.13 -12.81
CA ILE A 208 9.47 -9.86 -12.35
C ILE A 208 10.46 -9.15 -11.44
N GLY A 209 10.32 -7.83 -11.35
CA GLY A 209 11.00 -7.02 -10.35
C GLY A 209 9.98 -6.23 -9.54
N PHE A 210 10.27 -5.98 -8.27
CA PHE A 210 9.44 -5.13 -7.42
C PHE A 210 10.31 -4.33 -6.46
N GLY A 211 9.88 -3.10 -6.20
CA GLY A 211 10.42 -2.30 -5.14
C GLY A 211 9.91 -2.78 -3.79
N VAL A 212 10.75 -2.77 -2.78
CA VAL A 212 10.36 -3.07 -1.39
C VAL A 212 10.47 -1.83 -0.52
N LEU A 213 9.64 -1.76 0.52
CA LEU A 213 9.58 -0.63 1.43
C LEU A 213 9.27 -1.12 2.84
N ASP A 214 9.94 -0.58 3.85
CA ASP A 214 9.53 -0.79 5.24
C ASP A 214 8.30 0.07 5.55
N VAL A 215 7.31 -0.52 6.22
CA VAL A 215 6.07 0.18 6.61
C VAL A 215 6.33 1.36 7.55
N ARG A 216 7.39 1.32 8.32
CA ARG A 216 7.81 2.43 9.21
C ARG A 216 8.43 3.58 8.41
N ASP A 217 9.13 3.28 7.33
CA ASP A 217 9.67 4.27 6.40
C ASP A 217 8.59 4.86 5.50
N TYR A 218 7.55 4.05 5.17
CA TYR A 218 6.33 4.58 4.59
C TYR A 218 5.67 5.61 5.52
N ALA A 219 5.52 5.28 6.81
CA ALA A 219 4.91 6.19 7.77
C ALA A 219 5.72 7.50 7.91
N ASP A 220 7.06 7.42 7.95
CA ASP A 220 7.94 8.59 7.92
C ASP A 220 7.76 9.41 6.64
N GLY A 221 7.68 8.75 5.49
CA GLY A 221 7.45 9.40 4.20
C GLY A 221 6.13 10.17 4.12
N VAL A 222 5.03 9.56 4.61
CA VAL A 222 3.71 10.22 4.71
C VAL A 222 3.77 11.47 5.58
N ILE A 223 4.40 11.37 6.76
CA ILE A 223 4.49 12.51 7.69
C ILE A 223 5.39 13.62 7.13
N ARG A 224 6.48 13.25 6.45
CA ARG A 224 7.34 14.22 5.75
C ARG A 224 6.62 14.88 4.59
N ALA A 225 5.87 14.13 3.78
CA ALA A 225 5.06 14.68 2.71
C ALA A 225 3.99 15.66 3.24
N ALA A 226 3.39 15.35 4.39
CA ALA A 226 2.46 16.26 5.05
C ALA A 226 3.11 17.57 5.52
N LYS A 227 4.39 17.55 5.91
CA LYS A 227 5.13 18.73 6.38
C LYS A 227 5.80 19.52 5.26
N HIS A 228 6.37 18.84 4.28
CA HIS A 228 7.32 19.40 3.31
C HIS A 228 6.95 19.14 1.85
N GLY A 229 5.99 18.25 1.58
CA GLY A 229 5.59 17.91 0.22
C GLY A 229 5.07 19.13 -0.55
N ARG A 230 5.46 19.23 -1.84
CA ARG A 230 4.94 20.28 -2.71
C ARG A 230 3.49 19.98 -3.11
N PRO A 231 2.58 20.95 -3.06
CA PRO A 231 1.23 20.78 -3.58
C PRO A 231 1.24 20.32 -5.03
N GLY A 232 0.39 19.35 -5.37
CA GLY A 232 0.30 18.78 -6.71
C GLY A 232 1.40 17.77 -7.05
N GLN A 233 2.29 17.45 -6.10
CA GLN A 233 3.40 16.51 -6.34
C GLN A 233 3.08 15.11 -5.84
N ARG A 234 3.48 14.09 -6.63
CA ARG A 234 3.62 12.70 -6.24
C ARG A 234 5.02 12.45 -5.70
N TYR A 235 5.16 11.59 -4.70
CA TYR A 235 6.42 11.07 -4.18
C TYR A 235 6.40 9.56 -4.13
N LEU A 236 7.29 8.93 -4.87
CA LEU A 236 7.51 7.48 -4.81
C LEU A 236 8.30 7.11 -3.55
N LEU A 237 7.85 6.07 -2.87
CA LEU A 237 8.54 5.52 -1.70
C LEU A 237 8.88 4.04 -1.96
N SER A 238 10.16 3.77 -2.16
CA SER A 238 10.73 2.45 -2.33
C SER A 238 12.17 2.44 -1.80
N SER A 239 12.55 1.44 -1.01
CA SER A 239 13.90 1.37 -0.46
C SER A 239 14.85 0.64 -1.40
N ASP A 240 14.48 -0.55 -1.86
CA ASP A 240 15.30 -1.43 -2.69
C ASP A 240 14.47 -1.99 -3.84
N ASN A 241 15.10 -2.12 -5.00
CA ASN A 241 14.51 -2.73 -6.19
C ASN A 241 15.07 -4.14 -6.36
N LEU A 242 14.24 -5.17 -6.27
CA LEU A 242 14.66 -6.56 -6.18
C LEU A 242 13.87 -7.46 -7.13
N THR A 243 14.52 -8.51 -7.60
CA THR A 243 13.84 -9.70 -8.15
C THR A 243 13.44 -10.64 -7.01
N PRO A 244 12.48 -11.57 -7.22
CA PRO A 244 12.14 -12.60 -6.23
C PRO A 244 13.37 -13.43 -5.80
N HIS A 245 14.30 -13.68 -6.73
CA HIS A 245 15.54 -14.37 -6.42
C HIS A 245 16.43 -13.60 -5.43
N GLN A 246 16.62 -12.29 -5.68
CA GLN A 246 17.41 -11.43 -4.78
C GLN A 246 16.75 -11.33 -3.41
N LEU A 247 15.41 -11.15 -3.35
CA LEU A 247 14.70 -11.12 -2.07
C LEU A 247 14.85 -12.44 -1.30
N ALA A 248 14.71 -13.60 -1.97
CA ALA A 248 14.89 -14.90 -1.33
C ALA A 248 16.32 -15.09 -0.77
N HIS A 249 17.32 -14.56 -1.46
CA HIS A 249 18.71 -14.58 -1.01
C HIS A 249 18.89 -13.73 0.27
N GLU A 250 18.31 -12.51 0.30
CA GLU A 250 18.36 -11.65 1.49
C GLU A 250 17.60 -12.25 2.68
N VAL A 251 16.44 -12.88 2.44
CA VAL A 251 15.70 -13.62 3.48
C VAL A 251 16.53 -14.77 4.04
N ALA A 252 17.20 -15.55 3.18
CA ALA A 252 18.05 -16.65 3.60
C ALA A 252 19.18 -16.19 4.50
N LYS A 253 19.84 -15.07 4.19
CA LYS A 253 20.86 -14.45 5.05
C LYS A 253 20.31 -14.12 6.44
N VAL A 254 19.11 -13.53 6.52
CA VAL A 254 18.48 -13.14 7.79
C VAL A 254 18.14 -14.35 8.66
N VAL A 255 17.64 -15.45 8.06
CA VAL A 255 17.26 -16.66 8.81
C VAL A 255 18.45 -17.61 9.09
N GLY A 256 19.63 -17.31 8.56
CA GLY A 256 20.83 -18.15 8.72
C GLY A 256 20.77 -19.44 7.89
N ASN A 257 20.03 -19.46 6.82
CA ASN A 257 19.91 -20.61 5.90
C ASN A 257 20.72 -20.36 4.62
N GLU A 258 21.11 -21.46 3.95
CA GLU A 258 21.53 -21.33 2.56
C GLU A 258 20.33 -20.97 1.67
N PRO A 259 20.51 -20.10 0.66
CA PRO A 259 19.46 -19.79 -0.29
C PRO A 259 19.05 -21.04 -1.07
N ALA A 260 17.78 -21.16 -1.38
CA ALA A 260 17.26 -22.30 -2.13
C ALA A 260 18.05 -22.51 -3.44
N LYS A 261 18.54 -23.74 -3.64
CA LYS A 261 19.50 -24.09 -4.72
C LYS A 261 18.92 -24.06 -6.13
N SER A 262 17.61 -24.00 -6.27
CA SER A 262 17.00 -24.03 -7.61
C SER A 262 15.82 -23.06 -7.68
N PHE A 263 15.98 -22.09 -8.54
CA PHE A 263 14.93 -21.16 -8.94
C PHE A 263 14.46 -21.54 -10.32
N PHE A 264 13.25 -22.03 -10.42
CA PHE A 264 12.63 -22.25 -11.73
C PHE A 264 11.90 -20.97 -12.12
N SER A 265 12.37 -20.32 -13.19
CA SER A 265 11.59 -19.28 -13.86
C SER A 265 10.77 -19.93 -14.96
N LEU A 266 9.47 -20.03 -14.78
CA LEU A 266 8.58 -20.50 -15.83
C LEU A 266 8.27 -19.38 -16.82
N ARG A 267 8.17 -19.71 -18.10
CA ARG A 267 7.69 -18.76 -19.12
C ARG A 267 6.19 -18.55 -18.94
N GLY A 268 5.72 -17.32 -19.12
CA GLY A 268 4.32 -16.93 -18.89
C GLY A 268 3.30 -17.82 -19.62
N TRP A 269 3.62 -18.29 -20.85
CA TRP A 269 2.74 -19.18 -21.60
C TRP A 269 2.54 -20.57 -20.96
N ILE A 270 3.48 -21.02 -20.10
CA ILE A 270 3.34 -22.26 -19.32
C ILE A 270 2.48 -22.00 -18.07
N VAL A 271 2.63 -20.82 -17.46
CA VAL A 271 1.95 -20.47 -16.22
C VAL A 271 0.47 -20.11 -16.47
N TYR A 272 0.19 -19.47 -17.61
CA TYR A 272 -1.15 -19.03 -17.95
C TYR A 272 -2.23 -20.13 -17.83
N PRO A 273 -2.10 -21.31 -18.48
CA PRO A 273 -3.13 -22.34 -18.37
C PRO A 273 -3.26 -22.90 -16.94
N LEU A 274 -2.19 -22.94 -16.17
CA LEU A 274 -2.22 -23.38 -14.77
C LEU A 274 -3.02 -22.40 -13.90
N VAL A 275 -2.81 -21.09 -14.07
CA VAL A 275 -3.56 -20.06 -13.36
C VAL A 275 -5.04 -20.12 -13.72
N VAL A 276 -5.37 -20.24 -15.01
CA VAL A 276 -6.77 -20.38 -15.48
C VAL A 276 -7.44 -21.62 -14.86
N LEU A 277 -6.71 -22.73 -14.78
CA LEU A 277 -7.22 -23.96 -14.16
C LEU A 277 -7.47 -23.75 -12.65
N VAL A 278 -6.55 -23.10 -11.95
CA VAL A 278 -6.71 -22.80 -10.50
C VAL A 278 -7.89 -21.86 -10.27
N GLU A 279 -8.06 -20.84 -11.08
CA GLU A 279 -9.24 -19.94 -11.00
C GLU A 279 -10.56 -20.72 -11.21
N LEU A 280 -10.61 -21.56 -12.24
CA LEU A 280 -11.80 -22.35 -12.54
C LEU A 280 -12.15 -23.32 -11.41
N LEU A 281 -11.15 -24.03 -10.88
CA LEU A 281 -11.35 -24.96 -9.75
C LEU A 281 -11.75 -24.23 -8.47
N SER A 282 -11.21 -23.04 -8.21
CA SER A 282 -11.59 -22.20 -7.07
C SER A 282 -13.04 -21.74 -7.20
N LYS A 283 -13.43 -21.28 -8.39
CA LYS A 283 -14.82 -20.87 -8.68
C LYS A 283 -15.81 -22.02 -8.52
N LEU A 284 -15.47 -23.22 -8.99
CA LEU A 284 -16.29 -24.42 -8.81
C LEU A 284 -16.46 -24.81 -7.34
N ARG A 285 -15.50 -24.46 -6.50
CA ARG A 285 -15.55 -24.70 -5.04
C ARG A 285 -16.19 -23.56 -4.25
N GLY A 286 -16.68 -22.50 -4.90
CA GLY A 286 -17.23 -21.32 -4.25
C GLY A 286 -16.20 -20.53 -3.44
N LYS A 287 -14.89 -20.63 -3.79
CA LYS A 287 -13.79 -19.93 -3.09
C LYS A 287 -13.12 -18.94 -4.01
N SER A 288 -12.58 -17.86 -3.42
CA SER A 288 -11.70 -16.95 -4.15
C SER A 288 -10.42 -17.67 -4.59
N SER A 289 -9.94 -17.38 -5.80
CA SER A 289 -8.69 -17.95 -6.29
C SER A 289 -7.49 -17.36 -5.54
N PRO A 290 -6.53 -18.16 -5.09
CA PRO A 290 -5.30 -17.67 -4.48
C PRO A 290 -4.36 -16.97 -5.48
N VAL A 291 -4.56 -17.23 -6.79
CA VAL A 291 -3.81 -16.62 -7.90
C VAL A 291 -4.80 -16.31 -9.00
N THR A 292 -4.72 -15.11 -9.58
CA THR A 292 -5.62 -14.65 -10.64
C THR A 292 -4.83 -14.33 -11.90
N ARG A 293 -5.52 -14.29 -13.05
CA ARG A 293 -4.91 -13.92 -14.33
C ARG A 293 -4.30 -12.53 -14.31
N ASP A 294 -4.86 -11.63 -13.51
CA ASP A 294 -4.37 -10.26 -13.38
C ASP A 294 -2.90 -10.21 -12.89
N ILE A 295 -2.46 -11.21 -12.10
CA ILE A 295 -1.08 -11.26 -11.64
C ILE A 295 -0.08 -11.56 -12.77
N LEU A 296 -0.58 -12.14 -13.88
CA LEU A 296 0.25 -12.43 -15.07
C LEU A 296 0.61 -11.15 -15.83
N GLU A 297 -0.11 -10.06 -15.62
CA GLU A 297 0.24 -8.75 -16.16
C GLU A 297 1.58 -8.23 -15.60
N LEU A 298 1.99 -8.72 -14.43
CA LEU A 298 3.29 -8.42 -13.85
C LEU A 298 4.43 -9.25 -14.48
N TRP A 299 4.10 -10.27 -15.29
CA TRP A 299 5.08 -11.21 -15.80
C TRP A 299 5.98 -10.58 -16.88
N GLY A 300 7.29 -10.65 -16.66
CA GLY A 300 8.27 -10.02 -17.56
C GLY A 300 8.36 -8.51 -17.39
N ARG A 301 7.84 -7.95 -16.28
CA ARG A 301 7.85 -6.52 -16.02
C ARG A 301 8.49 -6.19 -14.67
N TYR A 302 8.95 -4.95 -14.54
CA TYR A 302 9.68 -4.47 -13.39
C TYR A 302 8.96 -3.27 -12.75
N ALA A 303 8.48 -3.48 -11.52
CA ALA A 303 7.97 -2.44 -10.63
C ALA A 303 9.13 -1.86 -9.81
N TRP A 304 10.15 -1.34 -10.51
CA TRP A 304 11.32 -0.70 -9.93
C TRP A 304 11.19 0.81 -10.02
N TYR A 305 11.55 1.51 -8.96
CA TYR A 305 11.29 2.93 -8.84
C TYR A 305 12.52 3.69 -8.37
N ASP A 306 12.77 4.86 -8.98
CA ASP A 306 13.68 5.87 -8.46
C ASP A 306 12.95 6.74 -7.44
N THR A 307 13.53 6.89 -6.27
CA THR A 307 12.97 7.66 -5.16
C THR A 307 13.81 8.89 -4.81
N SER A 308 14.62 9.34 -5.76
CA SER A 308 15.51 10.50 -5.59
C SER A 308 14.74 11.76 -5.21
N LEU A 309 13.53 11.95 -5.76
CA LEU A 309 12.69 13.09 -5.44
C LEU A 309 12.29 13.11 -3.96
N ALA A 310 11.79 11.98 -3.42
CA ALA A 310 11.44 11.88 -2.00
C ALA A 310 12.67 12.08 -1.09
N ARG A 311 13.82 11.54 -1.47
CA ARG A 311 15.07 11.70 -0.71
C ARG A 311 15.51 13.16 -0.67
N ASN A 312 15.45 13.85 -1.82
CA ASN A 312 15.95 15.23 -1.97
C ASN A 312 14.99 16.26 -1.35
N GLU A 313 13.69 16.15 -1.61
CA GLU A 313 12.72 17.18 -1.19
C GLU A 313 12.15 16.93 0.21
N LEU A 314 11.90 15.67 0.58
CA LEU A 314 11.36 15.33 1.88
C LEU A 314 12.45 15.03 2.91
N GLY A 315 13.71 14.88 2.48
CA GLY A 315 14.80 14.39 3.34
C GLY A 315 14.54 12.95 3.83
N TRP A 316 13.74 12.19 3.07
CA TRP A 316 13.37 10.82 3.42
C TRP A 316 14.56 9.86 3.29
N LYS A 317 14.73 8.98 4.28
CA LYS A 317 15.84 8.02 4.34
C LYS A 317 15.31 6.66 4.80
N PRO A 318 15.20 5.67 3.90
CA PRO A 318 14.75 4.35 4.28
C PRO A 318 15.84 3.61 5.08
N ARG A 319 15.40 2.67 5.91
CA ARG A 319 16.28 1.76 6.65
C ARG A 319 16.86 0.67 5.77
N PRO A 320 17.92 -0.02 6.22
CA PRO A 320 18.48 -1.16 5.52
C PRO A 320 17.46 -2.31 5.41
N LEU A 321 17.41 -2.96 4.26
CA LEU A 321 16.50 -4.08 3.97
C LEU A 321 16.60 -5.22 5.01
N GLN A 322 17.82 -5.53 5.49
CA GLN A 322 18.05 -6.60 6.47
C GLN A 322 17.35 -6.33 7.81
N GLU A 323 17.23 -5.07 8.21
CA GLU A 323 16.48 -4.67 9.41
C GLU A 323 14.98 -4.94 9.19
N THR A 324 14.45 -4.49 8.06
CA THR A 324 13.05 -4.72 7.66
C THR A 324 12.71 -6.21 7.64
N LEU A 325 13.53 -7.03 7.00
CA LEU A 325 13.30 -8.47 6.90
C LEU A 325 13.38 -9.16 8.28
N ARG A 326 14.36 -8.80 9.11
CA ARG A 326 14.50 -9.35 10.46
C ARG A 326 13.24 -9.09 11.28
N ASP A 327 12.86 -7.83 11.40
CA ASP A 327 11.74 -7.41 12.24
C ASP A 327 10.40 -8.00 11.71
N THR A 328 10.24 -8.07 10.39
CA THR A 328 9.08 -8.74 9.75
C THR A 328 9.01 -10.21 10.15
N ILE A 329 10.11 -10.94 9.97
CA ILE A 329 10.16 -12.39 10.22
C ILE A 329 9.98 -12.68 11.71
N GLU A 330 10.62 -11.93 12.58
CA GLU A 330 10.52 -12.09 14.03
C GLU A 330 9.07 -11.87 14.49
N TRP A 331 8.43 -10.77 14.06
CA TRP A 331 7.06 -10.47 14.44
C TRP A 331 6.08 -11.56 13.99
N HIS A 332 6.19 -12.03 12.74
CA HIS A 332 5.32 -13.08 12.22
C HIS A 332 5.52 -14.41 12.93
N LYS A 333 6.77 -14.80 13.24
CA LYS A 333 7.04 -16.01 14.02
C LYS A 333 6.42 -15.97 15.42
N GLN A 334 6.51 -14.83 16.12
CA GLN A 334 5.92 -14.65 17.45
C GLN A 334 4.39 -14.67 17.43
N ASN A 335 3.76 -14.17 16.38
CA ASN A 335 2.29 -14.08 16.30
C ASN A 335 1.64 -15.29 15.61
N SER A 336 2.37 -16.01 14.73
CA SER A 336 1.88 -17.31 14.20
C SER A 336 1.83 -18.42 15.26
N ALA A 337 2.54 -18.30 16.37
CA ALA A 337 2.49 -19.24 17.47
C ALA A 337 1.31 -18.98 18.44
N ARG A 338 0.55 -17.90 18.24
CA ARG A 338 -0.59 -17.49 19.08
C ARG A 338 -1.96 -17.78 18.43
N ASN A 339 -1.99 -18.17 17.15
CA ASN A 339 -3.14 -18.61 16.38
C ASN A 339 -3.05 -20.12 16.09
#